data_7bf3c307bac87e88a575d27e90714c1a
#
_entry.id   7bf3c307bac87e88a575d27e90714c1a
#
_cell.length_a   1.000
_cell.length_b   1.000
_cell.length_c   1.000
_cell.angle_alpha   90.00
_cell.angle_beta   90.00
_cell.angle_gamma   90.00
#
_symmetry.space_group_name_H-M   'P 1'
#
loop_
_entity.id
_entity.type
_entity.pdbx_description
1 polymer ?
#
loop_
_entity_poly.entity_id
_entity_poly.type
_entity_poly.pdbx_seq_one_letter_code
_entity_poly.pdbx_strand_id
1 'polypeptide(L)'
;MQEQTCRCGWGIGVCAFLVLATGVLVASATRVRAANKKVDLSDPTSIPIKHVIIIFQENRSFDSYFGTYPGADGIPMRNGAPTVCVPDPKTGECVKPYLDHNDVNCGGPHAAEQSLAVVENGAMNGFIREVQAEGGFGLYPLEWARDYCKQPTDPKESDPVMGYHDGGDIPNYWAYAKQFVLQDHMFEALHSWSFPSHTYLVSAWSATCGQSDNPMSCVSALMPKDRTLKNPTPFAWTDITYLLHKAHVSWVYYLDHGALPPPAGGQPTGGRFRMPRAHSRAANANSGVPVIWNVLPGFTDVHQDNELADVEDLSGFYVAAKEGTLPSVSWISPNGNDSEHPPAKVSVGQSYVTRIVDAAMQSPDWKSTAIFITWDDWGGFYDHVVPPRADSLGYGIRVPGLLISPYAKQGYIDHQTLSPDAYLKFIEDVFLNGQRLDPKTDGRPDSRPDVRENSPKLGNLMDDFDFSQSPRPPLLLPVDPKTTLVENPPCSPDQSSCD
;
A
#
# COMPACT_ATOMS: atom_id res chain seq x y z
N MET A 1 5.04 -78.21 -32.78
CA MET A 1 5.49 -78.73 -34.06
C MET A 1 6.57 -77.81 -34.54
N GLN A 2 7.55 -78.29 -34.47
CA GLN A 2 8.80 -78.78 -34.99
C GLN A 2 10.00 -77.98 -34.59
N GLU A 3 10.75 -78.68 -33.79
CA GLU A 3 12.19 -78.55 -33.64
C GLU A 3 12.91 -78.64 -34.97
N GLN A 4 14.03 -78.03 -35.13
CA GLN A 4 15.19 -78.66 -35.78
C GLN A 4 16.49 -78.07 -35.27
N THR A 5 17.20 -78.91 -34.59
CA THR A 5 18.61 -78.88 -34.25
C THR A 5 19.49 -79.02 -35.50
N CYS A 6 20.64 -78.39 -35.58
CA CYS A 6 21.81 -78.93 -36.27
C CYS A 6 23.13 -78.47 -35.65
N ARG A 7 24.05 -79.42 -35.60
CA ARG A 7 25.31 -79.52 -34.86
C ARG A 7 26.52 -78.97 -35.60
N CYS A 8 27.46 -78.55 -34.82
CA CYS A 8 28.93 -78.68 -34.86
C CYS A 8 29.73 -78.40 -36.11
N GLY A 9 30.77 -77.59 -35.94
CA GLY A 9 32.00 -77.59 -36.74
C GLY A 9 33.08 -76.80 -36.02
N TRP A 10 34.14 -77.52 -35.64
CA TRP A 10 35.33 -76.92 -34.97
C TRP A 10 36.19 -76.14 -35.97
N GLY A 11 36.62 -74.91 -35.56
CA GLY A 11 37.61 -74.15 -36.27
C GLY A 11 38.25 -73.15 -35.33
N ILE A 12 39.55 -73.35 -35.04
CA ILE A 12 40.37 -72.54 -34.19
C ILE A 12 40.71 -71.24 -34.97
N GLY A 13 40.25 -70.10 -34.51
CA GLY A 13 40.61 -68.80 -35.04
C GLY A 13 40.85 -67.80 -33.88
N VAL A 14 42.12 -67.41 -33.78
CA VAL A 14 42.56 -66.41 -32.80
C VAL A 14 42.02 -65.06 -33.26
N CYS A 15 41.07 -64.52 -32.49
CA CYS A 15 40.62 -63.12 -32.65
C CYS A 15 41.14 -62.29 -31.47
N ALA A 16 42.00 -61.29 -31.80
CA ALA A 16 42.45 -60.27 -30.88
C ALA A 16 41.29 -59.38 -30.51
N PHE A 17 40.95 -59.33 -29.24
CA PHE A 17 40.00 -58.35 -28.70
C PHE A 17 40.66 -56.99 -28.51
N LEU A 18 40.34 -56.00 -29.34
CA LEU A 18 40.55 -54.61 -29.07
C LEU A 18 39.45 -54.17 -28.07
N VAL A 19 39.83 -53.95 -26.80
CA VAL A 19 38.95 -53.32 -25.79
C VAL A 19 39.00 -51.81 -26.00
N LEU A 20 37.98 -51.26 -26.66
CA LEU A 20 37.71 -49.82 -26.64
C LEU A 20 37.09 -49.45 -25.27
N ALA A 21 37.90 -48.90 -24.37
CA ALA A 21 37.42 -48.30 -23.12
C ALA A 21 36.75 -46.94 -23.44
N THR A 22 35.44 -46.94 -23.60
CA THR A 22 34.67 -45.67 -23.58
C THR A 22 34.61 -45.17 -22.15
N GLY A 23 35.50 -44.24 -21.81
CA GLY A 23 35.46 -43.50 -20.55
C GLY A 23 34.25 -42.58 -20.52
N VAL A 24 33.19 -42.97 -19.76
CA VAL A 24 32.10 -42.08 -19.38
C VAL A 24 32.65 -41.11 -18.34
N LEU A 25 32.99 -39.91 -18.76
CA LEU A 25 33.21 -38.77 -17.85
C LEU A 25 31.92 -38.39 -17.18
N VAL A 26 31.67 -38.91 -15.97
CA VAL A 26 30.62 -38.42 -15.11
C VAL A 26 31.12 -37.07 -14.54
N ALA A 27 30.69 -35.98 -15.19
CA ALA A 27 30.89 -34.65 -14.64
C ALA A 27 30.01 -34.55 -13.38
N SER A 28 30.62 -34.75 -12.22
CA SER A 28 30.02 -34.44 -10.93
C SER A 28 29.86 -32.91 -10.84
N ALA A 29 28.67 -32.44 -11.21
CA ALA A 29 28.29 -31.07 -10.92
C ALA A 29 28.16 -30.93 -9.40
N THR A 30 29.23 -30.56 -8.75
CA THR A 30 29.20 -30.05 -7.37
C THR A 30 28.33 -28.80 -7.40
N ARG A 31 27.05 -28.94 -7.05
CA ARG A 31 26.23 -27.80 -6.64
C ARG A 31 26.91 -27.19 -5.42
N VAL A 32 27.66 -26.12 -5.65
CA VAL A 32 28.07 -25.23 -4.56
C VAL A 32 26.75 -24.69 -4.02
N ARG A 33 26.27 -25.28 -2.95
CA ARG A 33 25.27 -24.62 -2.10
C ARG A 33 25.92 -23.37 -1.59
N ALA A 34 25.55 -22.21 -2.14
CA ALA A 34 25.86 -20.95 -1.50
C ALA A 34 25.37 -21.08 -0.06
N ALA A 35 26.29 -21.03 0.90
CA ALA A 35 25.93 -21.00 2.30
C ALA A 35 25.08 -19.74 2.47
N ASN A 36 23.79 -19.92 2.74
CA ASN A 36 22.92 -18.79 3.07
C ASN A 36 23.53 -18.09 4.27
N LYS A 37 24.13 -16.93 4.03
CA LYS A 37 24.69 -16.09 5.09
C LYS A 37 23.47 -15.67 5.91
N LYS A 38 23.41 -16.07 7.18
CA LYS A 38 22.35 -15.64 8.08
C LYS A 38 22.40 -14.11 8.16
N VAL A 39 21.32 -13.44 7.76
CA VAL A 39 21.22 -11.99 7.86
C VAL A 39 21.20 -11.62 9.34
N ASP A 40 22.08 -10.74 9.74
CA ASP A 40 22.10 -10.17 11.08
C ASP A 40 21.24 -8.92 11.08
N LEU A 41 20.02 -9.03 11.58
CA LEU A 41 19.08 -7.90 11.62
C LEU A 41 19.54 -6.74 12.53
N SER A 42 20.59 -6.96 13.35
CA SER A 42 21.24 -5.90 14.12
C SER A 42 22.29 -5.12 13.30
N ASP A 43 22.66 -5.64 12.10
CA ASP A 43 23.54 -4.97 11.15
C ASP A 43 22.76 -4.57 9.89
N PRO A 44 22.33 -3.32 9.77
CA PRO A 44 21.57 -2.84 8.60
C PRO A 44 22.25 -3.11 7.26
N THR A 45 23.60 -3.18 7.24
CA THR A 45 24.34 -3.48 6.00
C THR A 45 24.17 -4.92 5.53
N SER A 46 23.66 -5.79 6.38
CA SER A 46 23.36 -7.19 6.05
C SER A 46 21.98 -7.36 5.40
N ILE A 47 21.09 -6.37 5.55
CA ILE A 47 19.72 -6.39 5.00
C ILE A 47 19.83 -6.15 3.47
N PRO A 48 19.24 -7.03 2.65
CA PRO A 48 19.38 -6.91 1.18
C PRO A 48 18.50 -5.82 0.56
N ILE A 49 17.62 -5.17 1.34
CA ILE A 49 16.72 -4.11 0.86
C ILE A 49 17.50 -2.80 0.72
N LYS A 50 17.38 -2.18 -0.45
CA LYS A 50 17.98 -0.89 -0.79
C LYS A 50 16.97 0.12 -1.31
N HIS A 51 15.77 -0.35 -1.66
CA HIS A 51 14.70 0.46 -2.21
C HIS A 51 13.40 0.08 -1.49
N VAL A 52 12.78 1.06 -0.86
CA VAL A 52 11.47 0.95 -0.22
C VAL A 52 10.50 1.82 -1.02
N ILE A 53 9.41 1.23 -1.48
CA ILE A 53 8.35 1.91 -2.22
C ILE A 53 7.08 1.79 -1.39
N ILE A 54 6.44 2.91 -1.07
CA ILE A 54 5.17 2.95 -0.35
C ILE A 54 4.12 3.53 -1.30
N ILE A 55 3.12 2.73 -1.66
CA ILE A 55 1.97 3.14 -2.45
C ILE A 55 0.82 3.37 -1.47
N PHE A 56 0.31 4.59 -1.43
CA PHE A 56 -0.70 5.02 -0.48
C PHE A 56 -1.98 5.34 -1.24
N GLN A 57 -2.91 4.37 -1.23
CA GLN A 57 -4.23 4.47 -1.86
C GLN A 57 -5.25 5.10 -0.90
N GLU A 58 -6.47 5.30 -1.37
CA GLU A 58 -7.48 6.08 -0.66
C GLU A 58 -8.72 5.26 -0.33
N ASN A 59 -9.09 5.34 0.92
CA ASN A 59 -10.40 5.11 1.50
C ASN A 59 -10.97 3.70 1.32
N ARG A 60 -10.30 2.69 1.93
CA ARG A 60 -10.88 1.34 2.06
C ARG A 60 -10.58 0.72 3.41
N SER A 61 -11.62 0.16 4.05
CA SER A 61 -11.41 -0.69 5.23
C SER A 61 -10.83 -2.05 4.82
N PHE A 62 -10.21 -2.76 5.77
CA PHE A 62 -9.73 -4.12 5.52
C PHE A 62 -10.86 -5.06 5.10
N ASP A 63 -11.99 -5.03 5.81
CA ASP A 63 -13.13 -5.90 5.49
C ASP A 63 -13.73 -5.62 4.12
N SER A 64 -13.65 -4.37 3.63
CA SER A 64 -14.19 -4.02 2.32
C SER A 64 -13.42 -4.65 1.15
N TYR A 65 -12.13 -5.06 1.35
CA TYR A 65 -11.31 -5.65 0.29
C TYR A 65 -10.83 -7.06 0.59
N PHE A 66 -10.58 -7.39 1.86
CA PHE A 66 -10.05 -8.67 2.29
C PHE A 66 -10.89 -9.36 3.36
N GLY A 67 -12.08 -8.85 3.65
CA GLY A 67 -12.96 -9.39 4.69
C GLY A 67 -13.39 -10.84 4.47
N THR A 68 -13.25 -11.37 3.25
CA THR A 68 -13.50 -12.78 2.95
C THR A 68 -12.25 -13.54 2.49
N TYR A 69 -11.06 -12.96 2.66
CA TYR A 69 -9.81 -13.60 2.28
C TYR A 69 -9.52 -14.81 3.19
N PRO A 70 -9.23 -16.00 2.62
CA PRO A 70 -9.07 -17.22 3.41
C PRO A 70 -7.90 -17.14 4.39
N GLY A 71 -8.19 -17.32 5.67
CA GLY A 71 -7.18 -17.34 6.74
C GLY A 71 -6.90 -15.98 7.39
N ALA A 72 -7.40 -14.88 6.82
CA ALA A 72 -7.34 -13.56 7.47
C ALA A 72 -8.38 -13.43 8.58
N ASP A 73 -8.15 -12.50 9.50
CA ASP A 73 -9.14 -12.06 10.48
C ASP A 73 -10.18 -11.17 9.77
N GLY A 74 -11.01 -11.81 8.96
CA GLY A 74 -12.01 -11.17 8.13
C GLY A 74 -13.42 -11.27 8.73
N ILE A 75 -14.41 -10.84 7.95
CA ILE A 75 -15.83 -10.84 8.33
C ILE A 75 -16.23 -12.22 8.86
N PRO A 76 -16.75 -12.33 10.09
CA PRO A 76 -17.19 -13.61 10.66
C PRO A 76 -18.29 -14.28 9.83
N MET A 77 -17.98 -15.43 9.23
CA MET A 77 -18.84 -16.14 8.28
C MET A 77 -19.30 -17.49 8.83
N ARG A 78 -20.53 -17.88 8.49
CA ARG A 78 -21.04 -19.24 8.70
C ARG A 78 -21.83 -19.69 7.46
N ASN A 79 -21.44 -20.84 6.90
CA ASN A 79 -22.08 -21.38 5.70
C ASN A 79 -22.14 -20.38 4.52
N GLY A 80 -21.09 -19.58 4.34
CA GLY A 80 -21.00 -18.58 3.27
C GLY A 80 -21.81 -17.30 3.51
N ALA A 81 -22.33 -17.08 4.72
CA ALA A 81 -23.07 -15.87 5.06
C ALA A 81 -22.49 -15.15 6.30
N PRO A 82 -22.42 -13.81 6.33
CA PRO A 82 -22.00 -13.07 7.51
C PRO A 82 -22.86 -13.36 8.73
N THR A 83 -22.20 -13.49 9.88
CA THR A 83 -22.86 -13.69 11.19
C THR A 83 -22.96 -12.40 12.00
N VAL A 84 -22.33 -11.35 11.52
CA VAL A 84 -22.36 -9.99 12.07
C VAL A 84 -23.31 -9.12 11.28
N CYS A 85 -23.82 -8.06 11.89
CA CYS A 85 -24.64 -7.05 11.23
C CYS A 85 -24.60 -5.74 12.01
N VAL A 86 -24.93 -4.64 11.35
CA VAL A 86 -25.00 -3.29 11.90
C VAL A 86 -26.47 -2.85 11.97
N PRO A 87 -26.95 -2.31 13.10
CA PRO A 87 -28.32 -1.80 13.20
C PRO A 87 -28.56 -0.64 12.22
N ASP A 88 -29.67 -0.70 11.51
CA ASP A 88 -30.19 0.44 10.75
C ASP A 88 -31.19 1.23 11.62
N PRO A 89 -30.87 2.46 12.03
CA PRO A 89 -31.76 3.27 12.88
C PRO A 89 -33.13 3.61 12.24
N LYS A 90 -33.18 3.67 10.89
CA LYS A 90 -34.41 4.04 10.17
C LYS A 90 -35.40 2.87 10.08
N THR A 91 -34.88 1.68 9.82
CA THR A 91 -35.75 0.49 9.63
C THR A 91 -35.83 -0.37 10.87
N GLY A 92 -34.88 -0.28 11.79
CA GLY A 92 -34.73 -1.17 12.94
C GLY A 92 -34.21 -2.56 12.56
N GLU A 93 -33.84 -2.78 11.30
CA GLU A 93 -33.28 -4.03 10.83
C GLU A 93 -31.77 -4.12 11.15
N CYS A 94 -31.22 -5.33 11.10
CA CYS A 94 -29.79 -5.56 11.26
C CYS A 94 -29.19 -5.89 9.90
N VAL A 95 -28.48 -4.93 9.30
CA VAL A 95 -27.90 -5.03 7.95
C VAL A 95 -26.58 -5.77 8.03
N LYS A 96 -26.45 -6.83 7.23
CA LYS A 96 -25.23 -7.64 7.14
C LYS A 96 -24.30 -7.11 6.04
N PRO A 97 -22.98 -7.29 6.19
CA PRO A 97 -22.07 -7.12 5.07
C PRO A 97 -22.51 -7.96 3.86
N TYR A 98 -22.36 -7.44 2.66
CA TYR A 98 -22.75 -8.11 1.43
C TYR A 98 -21.69 -7.94 0.34
N LEU A 99 -21.62 -8.90 -0.59
CA LEU A 99 -20.73 -8.83 -1.74
C LEU A 99 -21.25 -7.75 -2.71
N ASP A 100 -20.44 -6.72 -2.92
CA ASP A 100 -20.75 -5.59 -3.79
C ASP A 100 -19.86 -5.64 -5.03
N HIS A 101 -20.45 -5.98 -6.18
CA HIS A 101 -19.75 -6.01 -7.45
C HIS A 101 -19.69 -4.65 -8.16
N ASN A 102 -20.15 -3.59 -7.54
CA ASN A 102 -20.13 -2.27 -8.16
C ASN A 102 -18.70 -1.74 -8.27
N ASP A 103 -18.30 -1.31 -9.47
CA ASP A 103 -16.98 -0.69 -9.70
C ASP A 103 -16.87 0.70 -9.05
N VAL A 104 -17.99 1.37 -8.86
CA VAL A 104 -18.11 2.63 -8.14
C VAL A 104 -18.79 2.37 -6.81
N ASN A 105 -18.10 2.63 -5.72
CA ASN A 105 -18.67 2.54 -4.39
C ASN A 105 -18.91 3.94 -3.82
N CYS A 106 -19.87 4.01 -2.90
CA CYS A 106 -20.13 5.20 -2.11
C CYS A 106 -19.59 4.94 -0.71
N GLY A 107 -18.51 5.60 -0.33
CA GLY A 107 -18.01 5.56 1.04
C GLY A 107 -18.97 6.22 2.02
N GLY A 108 -18.55 6.35 3.26
CA GLY A 108 -19.28 7.05 4.32
C GLY A 108 -18.49 8.26 4.85
N PRO A 109 -19.09 9.03 5.77
CA PRO A 109 -18.37 10.05 6.50
C PRO A 109 -17.26 9.41 7.35
N HIS A 110 -16.05 9.94 7.28
CA HIS A 110 -14.86 9.32 7.84
C HIS A 110 -13.91 10.32 8.55
N ALA A 111 -14.43 11.45 9.02
CA ALA A 111 -13.66 12.35 9.86
C ALA A 111 -13.45 11.78 11.28
N ALA A 112 -12.67 12.47 12.11
CA ALA A 112 -12.32 12.01 13.46
C ALA A 112 -13.54 11.69 14.34
N GLU A 113 -14.58 12.51 14.25
CA GLU A 113 -15.81 12.32 15.03
C GLU A 113 -16.53 11.03 14.61
N GLN A 114 -16.61 10.77 13.32
CA GLN A 114 -17.25 9.57 12.77
C GLN A 114 -16.43 8.32 13.07
N SER A 115 -15.09 8.36 12.95
CA SER A 115 -14.23 7.23 13.31
C SER A 115 -14.46 6.78 14.76
N LEU A 116 -14.58 7.72 15.69
CA LEU A 116 -14.90 7.41 17.09
C LEU A 116 -16.34 6.91 17.28
N ALA A 117 -17.28 7.50 16.53
CA ALA A 117 -18.71 7.18 16.63
C ALA A 117 -19.02 5.77 16.09
N VAL A 118 -18.40 5.34 14.99
CA VAL A 118 -18.64 3.99 14.43
C VAL A 118 -18.09 2.88 15.32
N VAL A 119 -17.00 3.14 16.05
CA VAL A 119 -16.44 2.18 17.01
C VAL A 119 -17.36 1.94 18.19
N GLU A 120 -18.13 2.95 18.63
CA GLU A 120 -19.15 2.87 19.67
C GLU A 120 -18.74 2.03 20.90
N ASN A 121 -17.62 2.45 21.54
CA ASN A 121 -17.04 1.74 22.69
C ASN A 121 -16.67 0.26 22.42
N GLY A 122 -16.38 -0.09 21.19
CA GLY A 122 -15.99 -1.44 20.75
C GLY A 122 -17.12 -2.29 20.18
N ALA A 123 -18.32 -1.72 20.00
CA ALA A 123 -19.44 -2.45 19.40
C ALA A 123 -19.34 -2.54 17.86
N MET A 124 -18.57 -1.68 17.21
CA MET A 124 -18.38 -1.63 15.76
C MET A 124 -19.70 -1.60 14.98
N ASN A 125 -20.66 -0.81 15.44
CA ASN A 125 -22.05 -0.85 14.94
C ASN A 125 -22.62 0.53 14.58
N GLY A 126 -21.79 1.59 14.55
CA GLY A 126 -22.21 2.94 14.21
C GLY A 126 -22.22 3.30 12.72
N PHE A 127 -21.73 2.45 11.83
CA PHE A 127 -21.46 2.79 10.41
C PHE A 127 -22.69 3.33 9.68
N ILE A 128 -23.82 2.63 9.72
CA ILE A 128 -25.07 3.05 9.05
C ILE A 128 -25.62 4.31 9.71
N ARG A 129 -25.55 4.40 11.04
CA ARG A 129 -26.00 5.58 11.78
C ARG A 129 -25.30 6.84 11.34
N GLU A 130 -23.98 6.81 11.19
CA GLU A 130 -23.19 7.98 10.80
C GLU A 130 -23.51 8.42 9.36
N VAL A 131 -23.65 7.49 8.42
CA VAL A 131 -24.13 7.79 7.06
C VAL A 131 -25.50 8.46 7.08
N GLN A 132 -26.41 7.94 7.89
CA GLN A 132 -27.77 8.49 7.97
C GLN A 132 -27.84 9.84 8.69
N ALA A 133 -26.95 10.11 9.66
CA ALA A 133 -26.89 11.37 10.41
C ALA A 133 -26.37 12.53 9.53
N GLU A 134 -25.39 12.29 8.67
CA GLU A 134 -24.80 13.28 7.77
C GLU A 134 -25.70 13.58 6.54
N GLY A 135 -26.82 12.89 6.38
CA GLY A 135 -27.74 13.10 5.26
C GLY A 135 -27.29 12.45 3.95
N GLY A 136 -26.37 11.49 4.00
CA GLY A 136 -25.83 10.76 2.87
C GLY A 136 -24.30 10.82 2.76
N PHE A 137 -23.79 10.40 1.64
CA PHE A 137 -22.36 10.19 1.37
C PHE A 137 -21.60 11.49 1.04
N GLY A 138 -21.36 12.34 2.01
CA GLY A 138 -20.40 13.44 1.92
C GLY A 138 -20.60 14.47 0.79
N LEU A 139 -19.71 15.45 0.76
CA LEU A 139 -19.68 16.50 -0.27
C LEU A 139 -18.84 16.02 -1.48
N TYR A 140 -19.41 15.24 -2.37
CA TYR A 140 -18.73 14.92 -3.63
C TYR A 140 -18.71 16.16 -4.55
N PRO A 141 -17.55 16.51 -5.12
CA PRO A 141 -17.44 17.66 -6.02
C PRO A 141 -18.13 17.43 -7.37
N LEU A 142 -18.39 16.18 -7.73
CA LEU A 142 -19.01 15.82 -9.01
C LEU A 142 -20.53 15.67 -8.86
N GLU A 143 -21.32 16.37 -9.70
CA GLU A 143 -22.79 16.34 -9.62
C GLU A 143 -23.37 14.93 -9.77
N TRP A 144 -22.86 14.13 -10.71
CA TRP A 144 -23.30 12.76 -10.94
C TRP A 144 -23.02 11.85 -9.72
N ALA A 145 -21.88 12.05 -9.06
CA ALA A 145 -21.53 11.29 -7.86
C ALA A 145 -22.48 11.60 -6.70
N ARG A 146 -22.86 12.87 -6.54
CA ARG A 146 -23.89 13.26 -5.57
C ARG A 146 -25.23 12.64 -5.87
N ASP A 147 -25.58 12.51 -7.15
CA ASP A 147 -26.85 11.90 -7.54
C ASP A 147 -26.82 10.36 -7.42
N TYR A 148 -25.69 9.75 -7.76
CA TYR A 148 -25.48 8.31 -7.64
C TYR A 148 -25.38 7.85 -6.17
N CYS A 149 -24.63 8.59 -5.36
CA CYS A 149 -24.39 8.27 -3.95
C CYS A 149 -25.43 8.91 -3.00
N LYS A 150 -26.56 9.38 -3.49
CA LYS A 150 -27.70 9.71 -2.63
C LYS A 150 -28.15 8.46 -1.88
N GLN A 151 -28.56 8.63 -0.63
CA GLN A 151 -29.13 7.53 0.11
C GLN A 151 -30.22 6.83 -0.71
N PRO A 152 -30.23 5.48 -0.71
CA PRO A 152 -31.31 4.74 -1.34
C PRO A 152 -32.66 5.25 -0.84
N THR A 153 -33.57 5.55 -1.78
CA THR A 153 -34.93 5.94 -1.44
C THR A 153 -35.76 4.71 -1.04
N ASP A 154 -35.28 3.52 -1.40
CA ASP A 154 -35.88 2.23 -0.99
C ASP A 154 -35.13 1.68 0.24
N PRO A 155 -35.83 1.50 1.38
CA PRO A 155 -35.22 0.88 2.57
C PRO A 155 -34.71 -0.56 2.37
N LYS A 156 -35.02 -1.19 1.24
CA LYS A 156 -34.56 -2.54 0.90
C LYS A 156 -33.21 -2.54 0.15
N GLU A 157 -32.75 -1.39 -0.33
CA GLU A 157 -31.42 -1.28 -0.89
C GLU A 157 -30.39 -1.36 0.25
N SER A 158 -29.38 -2.20 0.05
CA SER A 158 -28.31 -2.39 1.03
C SER A 158 -27.55 -1.10 1.26
N ASP A 159 -27.18 -0.81 2.50
CA ASP A 159 -26.37 0.37 2.80
C ASP A 159 -24.96 0.20 2.20
N PRO A 160 -24.50 1.09 1.31
CA PRO A 160 -23.28 0.89 0.55
C PRO A 160 -22.00 0.74 1.40
N VAL A 161 -21.96 1.30 2.62
CA VAL A 161 -20.82 1.14 3.53
C VAL A 161 -20.65 -0.28 4.06
N MET A 162 -21.67 -1.13 3.90
CA MET A 162 -21.63 -2.55 4.27
C MET A 162 -21.17 -3.46 3.12
N GLY A 163 -20.89 -2.92 1.93
CA GLY A 163 -20.42 -3.65 0.77
C GLY A 163 -18.95 -4.05 0.90
N TYR A 164 -18.61 -5.28 0.45
CA TYR A 164 -17.24 -5.75 0.33
C TYR A 164 -16.99 -6.35 -1.05
N HIS A 165 -15.74 -6.30 -1.51
CA HIS A 165 -15.25 -6.96 -2.72
C HIS A 165 -14.56 -8.28 -2.39
N ASP A 166 -14.52 -9.19 -3.35
CA ASP A 166 -13.78 -10.44 -3.23
C ASP A 166 -12.68 -10.57 -4.32
N GLY A 167 -12.04 -11.73 -4.37
CA GLY A 167 -11.00 -11.99 -5.37
C GLY A 167 -11.48 -12.01 -6.82
N GLY A 168 -12.77 -12.05 -7.08
CA GLY A 168 -13.35 -11.89 -8.42
C GLY A 168 -13.34 -10.42 -8.86
N ASP A 169 -13.54 -9.50 -7.94
CA ASP A 169 -13.59 -8.07 -8.19
C ASP A 169 -12.19 -7.45 -8.24
N ILE A 170 -11.32 -7.86 -7.30
CA ILE A 170 -9.96 -7.32 -7.12
C ILE A 170 -8.88 -8.40 -7.24
N PRO A 171 -8.82 -9.16 -8.36
CA PRO A 171 -7.99 -10.35 -8.47
C PRO A 171 -6.49 -10.07 -8.33
N ASN A 172 -5.99 -8.89 -8.71
CA ASN A 172 -4.57 -8.58 -8.59
C ASN A 172 -4.15 -8.36 -7.13
N TYR A 173 -4.95 -7.65 -6.34
CA TYR A 173 -4.68 -7.49 -4.91
C TYR A 173 -4.68 -8.85 -4.19
N TRP A 174 -5.66 -9.72 -4.49
CA TRP A 174 -5.70 -11.06 -3.93
C TRP A 174 -4.56 -11.95 -4.42
N ALA A 175 -4.09 -11.77 -5.66
CA ALA A 175 -2.90 -12.47 -6.15
C ALA A 175 -1.63 -12.03 -5.42
N TYR A 176 -1.49 -10.72 -5.11
CA TYR A 176 -0.39 -10.22 -4.30
C TYR A 176 -0.44 -10.79 -2.88
N ALA A 177 -1.58 -10.77 -2.21
CA ALA A 177 -1.77 -11.39 -0.90
C ALA A 177 -1.41 -12.88 -0.89
N LYS A 178 -1.82 -13.63 -1.92
CA LYS A 178 -1.53 -15.06 -2.07
C LYS A 178 -0.05 -15.37 -2.30
N GLN A 179 0.67 -14.48 -2.97
CA GLN A 179 2.06 -14.73 -3.37
C GLN A 179 3.07 -14.03 -2.47
N PHE A 180 2.65 -13.06 -1.69
CA PHE A 180 3.49 -12.27 -0.82
C PHE A 180 2.86 -12.20 0.58
N VAL A 181 2.83 -11.06 1.23
CA VAL A 181 2.29 -10.91 2.59
C VAL A 181 1.03 -10.04 2.57
N LEU A 182 0.01 -10.51 3.28
CA LEU A 182 -1.17 -9.75 3.65
C LEU A 182 -1.07 -9.38 5.13
N GLN A 183 -1.26 -8.12 5.46
CA GLN A 183 -1.26 -7.59 6.83
C GLN A 183 -2.71 -7.35 7.24
N ASP A 184 -3.30 -8.27 7.99
CA ASP A 184 -4.74 -8.21 8.32
C ASP A 184 -5.05 -7.43 9.60
N HIS A 185 -4.02 -6.93 10.27
CA HIS A 185 -4.12 -6.01 11.40
C HIS A 185 -3.35 -4.71 11.15
N MET A 186 -3.39 -4.23 9.89
CA MET A 186 -2.96 -2.88 9.54
C MET A 186 -4.08 -1.91 9.91
N PHE A 187 -3.77 -0.92 10.73
CA PHE A 187 -4.70 0.09 11.18
C PHE A 187 -4.32 1.46 10.63
N GLU A 188 -5.32 2.28 10.34
CA GLU A 188 -5.11 3.70 10.13
C GLU A 188 -4.32 4.30 11.30
N ALA A 189 -3.45 5.27 11.01
CA ALA A 189 -2.52 5.82 11.99
C ALA A 189 -3.21 6.47 13.21
N LEU A 190 -4.42 6.97 13.02
CA LEU A 190 -5.19 7.64 14.06
C LEU A 190 -6.68 7.61 13.70
N HIS A 191 -7.55 7.88 14.69
CA HIS A 191 -8.97 8.06 14.44
C HIS A 191 -9.23 9.35 13.66
N SER A 192 -9.07 9.35 12.32
CA SER A 192 -9.28 10.55 11.52
C SER A 192 -9.55 10.22 10.04
N TRP A 193 -9.08 11.04 9.12
CA TRP A 193 -9.30 11.06 7.69
C TRP A 193 -7.97 11.30 6.96
N SER A 194 -7.99 11.37 5.64
CA SER A 194 -6.81 11.39 4.77
C SER A 194 -5.73 12.39 5.21
N PHE A 195 -6.07 13.65 5.48
CA PHE A 195 -5.04 14.67 5.73
C PHE A 195 -4.14 14.37 6.95
N PRO A 196 -4.68 14.04 8.15
CA PRO A 196 -3.83 13.59 9.24
C PRO A 196 -3.08 12.29 8.96
N SER A 197 -3.70 11.32 8.26
CA SER A 197 -3.05 10.07 7.90
C SER A 197 -1.81 10.30 7.02
N HIS A 198 -1.91 11.20 6.03
CA HIS A 198 -0.76 11.59 5.22
C HIS A 198 0.35 12.30 6.02
N THR A 199 0.02 13.06 7.08
CA THR A 199 1.06 13.61 7.95
C THR A 199 1.78 12.53 8.75
N TYR A 200 1.04 11.50 9.21
CA TYR A 200 1.63 10.35 9.89
C TYR A 200 2.53 9.53 8.98
N LEU A 201 2.18 9.37 7.71
CA LEU A 201 2.97 8.60 6.73
C LEU A 201 4.42 9.09 6.64
N VAL A 202 4.66 10.36 6.89
CA VAL A 202 5.99 10.97 6.77
C VAL A 202 6.58 11.44 8.10
N SER A 203 5.80 11.49 9.19
CA SER A 203 6.30 12.10 10.43
C SER A 203 5.91 11.38 11.72
N ALA A 204 5.17 10.28 11.66
CA ALA A 204 4.62 9.55 12.82
C ALA A 204 3.88 10.45 13.82
N TRP A 205 3.34 11.59 13.35
CA TRP A 205 2.59 12.52 14.18
C TRP A 205 1.61 13.37 13.37
N SER A 206 0.54 13.79 14.03
CA SER A 206 -0.39 14.80 13.52
C SER A 206 -0.61 15.85 14.60
N ALA A 207 -0.39 17.12 14.26
CA ALA A 207 -0.41 18.22 15.21
C ALA A 207 -0.92 19.53 14.59
N THR A 208 -1.24 20.47 15.45
CA THR A 208 -1.43 21.90 15.10
C THR A 208 -0.40 22.71 15.83
N CYS A 209 0.35 23.56 15.12
CA CYS A 209 1.36 24.42 15.70
C CYS A 209 0.82 25.84 15.91
N GLY A 210 1.15 26.45 17.03
CA GLY A 210 0.82 27.85 17.30
C GLY A 210 1.72 28.84 16.55
N GLN A 211 2.93 28.39 16.16
CA GLN A 211 3.94 29.14 15.42
C GLN A 211 4.60 28.22 14.38
N SER A 212 4.72 28.67 13.16
CA SER A 212 5.23 27.88 12.03
C SER A 212 6.73 27.57 12.08
N ASP A 213 7.49 28.29 12.90
CA ASP A 213 8.94 28.15 13.08
C ASP A 213 9.32 27.59 14.47
N ASN A 214 8.34 27.23 15.28
CA ASN A 214 8.56 26.73 16.64
C ASN A 214 7.93 25.35 16.85
N PRO A 215 8.70 24.26 16.70
CA PRO A 215 8.21 22.89 16.91
C PRO A 215 7.62 22.64 18.30
N MET A 216 8.10 23.36 19.33
CA MET A 216 7.59 23.25 20.70
C MET A 216 6.20 23.88 20.88
N SER A 217 5.69 24.61 19.88
CA SER A 217 4.33 25.18 19.89
C SER A 217 3.27 24.21 19.36
N CYS A 218 3.69 23.02 18.90
CA CYS A 218 2.78 22.05 18.29
C CYS A 218 2.06 21.21 19.35
N VAL A 219 0.82 20.87 19.10
CA VAL A 219 -0.03 20.05 19.99
C VAL A 219 -0.72 18.99 19.14
N SER A 220 -0.72 17.75 19.60
CA SER A 220 -1.40 16.62 18.92
C SER A 220 -2.83 16.99 18.54
N ALA A 221 -3.22 16.67 17.31
CA ALA A 221 -4.52 16.98 16.78
C ALA A 221 -5.02 15.91 15.83
N LEU A 222 -6.24 15.40 16.10
CA LEU A 222 -6.96 14.52 15.15
C LEU A 222 -7.40 15.29 13.90
N MET A 223 -7.63 16.58 14.02
CA MET A 223 -8.11 17.47 12.96
C MET A 223 -7.22 18.72 12.89
N PRO A 224 -6.05 18.66 12.24
CA PRO A 224 -5.22 19.85 12.01
C PRO A 224 -6.02 20.94 11.29
N LYS A 225 -5.90 22.18 11.79
CA LYS A 225 -6.75 23.29 11.31
C LYS A 225 -6.32 23.84 9.96
N ASP A 226 -5.01 23.87 9.68
CA ASP A 226 -4.48 24.44 8.45
C ASP A 226 -4.25 23.35 7.39
N ARG A 227 -5.12 23.34 6.40
CA ARG A 227 -5.08 22.42 5.25
C ARG A 227 -4.54 23.09 3.98
N THR A 228 -4.12 24.37 4.08
CA THR A 228 -3.79 25.15 2.88
C THR A 228 -2.35 24.96 2.43
N LEU A 229 -1.49 24.43 3.31
CA LEU A 229 -0.04 24.22 3.10
C LEU A 229 0.67 25.48 2.53
N LYS A 230 0.16 26.68 2.91
CA LYS A 230 0.69 27.95 2.45
C LYS A 230 1.81 28.43 3.36
N ASN A 231 2.61 29.38 2.88
CA ASN A 231 3.61 30.05 3.68
C ASN A 231 2.96 31.12 4.60
N PRO A 232 3.27 31.15 5.95
CA PRO A 232 4.23 30.25 6.60
C PRO A 232 3.75 28.81 6.61
N THR A 233 4.72 27.85 6.59
CA THR A 233 4.42 26.42 6.61
C THR A 233 3.71 26.04 7.90
N PRO A 234 2.63 25.23 7.86
CA PRO A 234 1.87 24.91 9.06
C PRO A 234 2.55 23.89 9.98
N PHE A 235 3.50 23.10 9.46
CA PHE A 235 4.11 21.97 10.16
C PHE A 235 5.53 22.31 10.60
N ALA A 236 5.68 22.70 11.87
CA ALA A 236 6.96 23.06 12.44
C ALA A 236 7.75 21.86 12.98
N TRP A 237 7.08 20.72 13.23
CA TRP A 237 7.74 19.51 13.74
C TRP A 237 8.51 18.77 12.65
N THR A 238 9.34 17.82 13.07
CA THR A 238 10.24 17.09 12.17
C THR A 238 9.52 15.96 11.46
N ASP A 239 9.70 15.84 10.14
CA ASP A 239 9.36 14.66 9.34
C ASP A 239 10.60 13.80 9.03
N ILE A 240 10.40 12.62 8.45
CA ILE A 240 11.49 11.66 8.22
C ILE A 240 12.49 12.13 7.17
N THR A 241 12.11 13.05 6.26
CA THR A 241 13.02 13.53 5.23
C THR A 241 14.22 14.24 5.83
N TYR A 242 14.05 14.91 6.98
CA TYR A 242 15.15 15.50 7.74
C TYR A 242 16.21 14.47 8.16
N LEU A 243 15.80 13.28 8.63
CA LEU A 243 16.75 12.21 9.00
C LEU A 243 17.39 11.59 7.75
N LEU A 244 16.63 11.41 6.68
CA LEU A 244 17.13 10.92 5.39
C LEU A 244 18.16 11.89 4.80
N HIS A 245 17.89 13.21 4.84
CA HIS A 245 18.82 14.26 4.42
C HIS A 245 20.14 14.18 5.19
N LYS A 246 20.08 14.13 6.52
CA LYS A 246 21.27 14.02 7.38
C LYS A 246 22.12 12.78 7.09
N ALA A 247 21.45 11.67 6.76
CA ALA A 247 22.11 10.40 6.45
C ALA A 247 22.50 10.25 4.97
N HIS A 248 22.22 11.25 4.12
CA HIS A 248 22.41 11.20 2.67
C HIS A 248 21.69 10.03 2.00
N VAL A 249 20.52 9.64 2.50
CA VAL A 249 19.64 8.63 1.94
C VAL A 249 18.72 9.30 0.92
N SER A 250 18.75 8.83 -0.31
CA SER A 250 17.93 9.39 -1.38
C SER A 250 16.44 9.06 -1.20
N TRP A 251 15.59 10.03 -1.44
CA TRP A 251 14.15 9.83 -1.41
C TRP A 251 13.44 10.65 -2.49
N VAL A 252 12.25 10.23 -2.90
CA VAL A 252 11.36 10.98 -3.79
C VAL A 252 9.91 10.72 -3.40
N TYR A 253 9.11 11.79 -3.37
CA TYR A 253 7.66 11.72 -3.24
C TYR A 253 7.02 11.95 -4.61
N TYR A 254 6.48 10.89 -5.21
CA TYR A 254 5.90 10.90 -6.54
C TYR A 254 4.40 11.23 -6.51
N LEU A 255 4.00 12.19 -7.34
CA LEU A 255 2.62 12.60 -7.51
C LEU A 255 2.13 12.16 -8.90
N ASP A 256 0.99 11.49 -8.94
CA ASP A 256 0.41 11.07 -10.20
C ASP A 256 -0.36 12.21 -10.88
N HIS A 257 0.10 12.59 -12.06
CA HIS A 257 -0.57 13.54 -12.95
C HIS A 257 -1.14 12.85 -14.20
N GLY A 258 -1.49 11.57 -14.10
CA GLY A 258 -1.91 10.73 -15.22
C GLY A 258 -0.73 10.12 -15.98
N ALA A 259 0.40 9.90 -15.29
CA ALA A 259 1.59 9.32 -15.89
C ALA A 259 1.38 7.85 -16.25
N LEU A 260 1.83 7.48 -17.46
CA LEU A 260 1.86 6.08 -17.91
C LEU A 260 3.30 5.61 -18.07
N PRO A 261 3.58 4.32 -17.87
CA PRO A 261 4.90 3.77 -18.15
C PRO A 261 5.26 3.99 -19.63
N PRO A 262 6.53 4.29 -19.94
CA PRO A 262 6.96 4.46 -21.33
C PRO A 262 6.74 3.16 -22.11
N PRO A 263 6.32 3.26 -23.40
CA PRO A 263 6.04 2.09 -24.22
C PRO A 263 7.25 1.17 -24.31
N ALA A 264 7.01 -0.14 -24.33
CA ALA A 264 8.06 -1.14 -24.48
C ALA A 264 8.85 -0.89 -25.78
N GLY A 265 10.17 -0.72 -25.66
CA GLY A 265 11.06 -0.46 -26.82
C GLY A 265 11.36 1.01 -27.13
N GLY A 266 10.80 1.96 -26.41
CA GLY A 266 11.17 3.37 -26.49
C GLY A 266 12.60 3.60 -25.98
N GLN A 267 13.46 4.27 -26.79
CA GLN A 267 14.79 4.71 -26.31
C GLN A 267 14.58 5.71 -25.16
N PRO A 268 15.40 5.67 -24.09
CA PRO A 268 15.40 6.71 -23.11
C PRO A 268 15.78 8.01 -23.80
N THR A 269 14.92 9.00 -23.80
CA THR A 269 15.34 10.35 -24.12
C THR A 269 16.19 10.78 -22.93
N GLY A 270 17.51 10.59 -23.06
CA GLY A 270 18.49 10.90 -22.03
C GLY A 270 18.44 12.38 -21.68
N GLY A 271 17.75 12.66 -20.63
CA GLY A 271 17.66 13.90 -19.91
C GLY A 271 16.97 13.59 -18.60
N ARG A 272 17.62 13.88 -17.48
CA ARG A 272 16.83 14.12 -16.27
C ARG A 272 15.75 15.10 -16.70
N PHE A 273 14.52 14.63 -16.84
CA PHE A 273 13.35 15.50 -16.94
C PHE A 273 13.22 16.19 -15.57
N ARG A 274 14.17 17.08 -15.31
CA ARG A 274 13.93 18.15 -14.37
C ARG A 274 12.86 18.97 -15.04
N MET A 275 11.60 18.83 -14.60
CA MET A 275 10.60 19.83 -14.91
C MET A 275 11.28 21.21 -14.75
N PRO A 276 11.08 22.16 -15.68
CA PRO A 276 11.51 23.53 -15.42
C PRO A 276 10.94 23.86 -14.06
N ARG A 277 11.72 24.47 -13.16
CA ARG A 277 11.32 24.91 -11.83
C ARG A 277 9.99 25.68 -11.89
N ALA A 278 8.91 24.98 -12.18
CA ALA A 278 7.57 25.42 -11.94
C ALA A 278 7.41 25.26 -10.43
N HIS A 279 7.51 26.36 -9.76
CA HIS A 279 7.32 26.52 -8.34
C HIS A 279 6.22 25.58 -7.89
N SER A 280 6.41 24.83 -6.82
CA SER A 280 5.51 23.86 -6.18
C SER A 280 4.03 24.29 -6.07
N ARG A 281 3.73 25.56 -6.29
CA ARG A 281 2.39 26.14 -6.41
C ARG A 281 1.61 25.70 -7.65
N ALA A 282 2.26 25.37 -8.78
CA ALA A 282 1.57 25.04 -10.02
C ALA A 282 1.26 23.53 -10.11
N ALA A 283 2.09 22.68 -9.53
CA ALA A 283 1.88 21.23 -9.53
C ALA A 283 0.57 20.84 -8.83
N ASN A 284 0.26 21.46 -7.69
CA ASN A 284 -0.91 21.10 -6.89
C ASN A 284 -2.24 21.66 -7.43
N ALA A 285 -2.23 22.72 -8.23
CA ALA A 285 -3.48 23.37 -8.69
C ALA A 285 -4.08 22.77 -9.97
N ASN A 286 -3.28 22.06 -10.77
CA ASN A 286 -3.69 21.50 -12.07
C ASN A 286 -3.49 19.98 -12.20
N SER A 287 -3.05 19.30 -11.12
CA SER A 287 -2.56 17.94 -11.20
C SER A 287 -3.61 16.87 -11.02
N GLY A 288 -4.78 17.19 -10.51
CA GLY A 288 -5.74 16.18 -10.07
C GLY A 288 -5.37 15.47 -8.76
N VAL A 289 -4.17 15.71 -8.20
CA VAL A 289 -3.78 15.24 -6.86
C VAL A 289 -4.26 16.26 -5.82
N PRO A 290 -5.10 15.87 -4.85
CA PRO A 290 -5.51 16.76 -3.78
C PRO A 290 -4.31 17.27 -2.97
N VAL A 291 -4.32 18.54 -2.61
CA VAL A 291 -3.23 19.18 -1.84
C VAL A 291 -2.94 18.45 -0.54
N ILE A 292 -3.98 17.90 0.10
CA ILE A 292 -3.88 17.18 1.38
C ILE A 292 -3.16 15.82 1.28
N TRP A 293 -2.99 15.27 0.08
CA TRP A 293 -2.25 14.03 -0.16
C TRP A 293 -0.75 14.25 -0.37
N ASN A 294 -0.32 15.50 -0.55
CA ASN A 294 1.09 15.89 -0.59
C ASN A 294 1.39 16.86 0.55
N VAL A 295 1.69 16.34 1.70
CA VAL A 295 1.88 17.13 2.93
C VAL A 295 3.29 17.72 3.07
N LEU A 296 4.29 17.19 2.36
CA LEU A 296 5.69 17.60 2.49
C LEU A 296 5.92 19.11 2.29
N PRO A 297 5.25 19.81 1.34
CA PRO A 297 5.38 21.26 1.24
C PRO A 297 4.91 22.04 2.48
N GLY A 298 4.20 21.39 3.40
CA GLY A 298 3.78 21.96 4.67
C GLY A 298 4.84 21.92 5.76
N PHE A 299 5.90 21.12 5.60
CA PHE A 299 6.95 20.98 6.62
C PHE A 299 8.06 21.99 6.48
N THR A 300 8.44 22.58 7.62
CA THR A 300 9.46 23.65 7.66
C THR A 300 10.86 23.10 7.32
N ASP A 301 11.19 21.90 7.75
CA ASP A 301 12.48 21.23 7.47
C ASP A 301 12.66 20.92 6.00
N VAL A 302 11.66 20.45 5.28
CA VAL A 302 11.70 20.25 3.83
C VAL A 302 12.11 21.52 3.08
N HIS A 303 11.61 22.68 3.53
CA HIS A 303 12.02 23.97 2.97
C HIS A 303 13.44 24.39 3.36
N GLN A 304 13.83 24.15 4.61
CA GLN A 304 15.16 24.49 5.13
C GLN A 304 16.25 23.67 4.44
N ASP A 305 15.97 22.41 4.14
CA ASP A 305 16.90 21.49 3.48
C ASP A 305 16.88 21.59 1.94
N ASN A 306 15.98 22.45 1.38
CA ASN A 306 15.78 22.65 -0.07
C ASN A 306 15.33 21.39 -0.82
N GLU A 307 14.53 20.52 -0.20
CA GLU A 307 14.11 19.22 -0.70
C GLU A 307 12.77 19.23 -1.44
N LEU A 308 12.14 20.40 -1.63
CA LEU A 308 10.91 20.48 -2.46
C LEU A 308 11.11 19.98 -3.91
N ALA A 309 12.38 19.86 -4.37
CA ALA A 309 12.69 19.33 -5.68
C ALA A 309 12.57 17.80 -5.74
N ASP A 310 12.50 17.12 -4.59
CA ASP A 310 12.34 15.68 -4.48
C ASP A 310 10.85 15.27 -4.43
N VAL A 311 9.95 16.25 -4.57
CA VAL A 311 8.55 16.01 -4.92
C VAL A 311 8.42 16.08 -6.44
N GLU A 312 8.23 14.94 -7.08
CA GLU A 312 8.31 14.76 -8.54
C GLU A 312 7.00 14.21 -9.13
N ASP A 313 6.90 14.28 -10.46
CA ASP A 313 5.85 13.59 -11.21
C ASP A 313 6.12 12.08 -11.26
N LEU A 314 5.06 11.26 -11.22
CA LEU A 314 5.14 9.78 -11.25
C LEU A 314 5.87 9.24 -12.49
N SER A 315 5.92 10.00 -13.60
CA SER A 315 6.73 9.62 -14.76
C SER A 315 8.21 9.45 -14.42
N GLY A 316 8.73 10.20 -13.43
CA GLY A 316 10.08 10.04 -12.90
C GLY A 316 10.32 8.65 -12.29
N PHE A 317 9.33 8.12 -11.58
CA PHE A 317 9.39 6.75 -11.04
C PHE A 317 9.55 5.70 -12.14
N TYR A 318 8.75 5.78 -13.21
CA TYR A 318 8.85 4.83 -14.32
C TYR A 318 10.20 4.88 -15.03
N VAL A 319 10.79 6.07 -15.15
CA VAL A 319 12.14 6.24 -15.70
C VAL A 319 13.17 5.61 -14.76
N ALA A 320 13.12 5.93 -13.47
CA ALA A 320 14.05 5.39 -12.48
C ALA A 320 13.96 3.86 -12.38
N ALA A 321 12.75 3.30 -12.37
CA ALA A 321 12.54 1.86 -12.37
C ALA A 321 13.16 1.20 -13.61
N LYS A 322 12.95 1.76 -14.80
CA LYS A 322 13.50 1.24 -16.05
C LYS A 322 15.02 1.28 -16.09
N GLU A 323 15.62 2.34 -15.56
CA GLU A 323 17.06 2.56 -15.57
C GLU A 323 17.82 1.87 -14.43
N GLY A 324 17.12 1.34 -13.41
CA GLY A 324 17.74 0.78 -12.22
C GLY A 324 18.37 1.85 -11.34
N THR A 325 17.69 2.96 -11.17
CA THR A 325 18.10 4.13 -10.39
C THR A 325 17.04 4.59 -9.41
N LEU A 326 16.25 3.64 -8.90
CA LEU A 326 15.23 3.94 -7.88
C LEU A 326 15.88 4.59 -6.66
N PRO A 327 15.25 5.62 -6.05
CA PRO A 327 15.73 6.16 -4.78
C PRO A 327 15.64 5.10 -3.66
N SER A 328 16.32 5.35 -2.56
CA SER A 328 16.24 4.47 -1.39
C SER A 328 14.82 4.43 -0.82
N VAL A 329 14.13 5.57 -0.81
CA VAL A 329 12.73 5.64 -0.36
C VAL A 329 11.89 6.35 -1.41
N SER A 330 10.76 5.74 -1.77
CA SER A 330 9.78 6.30 -2.70
C SER A 330 8.40 6.28 -2.05
N TRP A 331 7.74 7.42 -1.94
CA TRP A 331 6.30 7.49 -1.68
C TRP A 331 5.57 7.76 -2.98
N ILE A 332 4.44 7.12 -3.19
CA ILE A 332 3.63 7.29 -4.41
C ILE A 332 2.20 7.60 -4.02
N SER A 333 1.73 8.78 -4.43
CA SER A 333 0.37 9.26 -4.19
C SER A 333 -0.40 9.34 -5.52
N PRO A 334 -1.60 8.74 -5.61
CA PRO A 334 -2.42 8.75 -6.82
C PRO A 334 -3.04 10.13 -7.06
N ASN A 335 -3.60 10.31 -8.26
CA ASN A 335 -4.59 11.35 -8.50
C ASN A 335 -6.00 10.87 -8.08
N GLY A 336 -6.99 11.76 -8.11
CA GLY A 336 -8.34 11.45 -7.65
C GLY A 336 -9.03 10.32 -8.42
N ASN A 337 -8.70 10.08 -9.70
CA ASN A 337 -9.32 9.01 -10.48
C ASN A 337 -8.68 7.63 -10.21
N ASP A 338 -7.38 7.61 -9.95
CA ASP A 338 -6.58 6.40 -9.78
C ASP A 338 -6.51 5.94 -8.31
N SER A 339 -7.13 6.71 -7.39
CA SER A 339 -6.96 6.57 -5.94
C SER A 339 -7.87 5.55 -5.26
N GLU A 340 -8.96 5.12 -5.92
CA GLU A 340 -10.06 4.34 -5.31
C GLU A 340 -10.90 5.13 -4.29
N HIS A 341 -10.54 6.39 -4.00
CA HIS A 341 -11.38 7.26 -3.16
C HIS A 341 -12.80 7.35 -3.74
N PRO A 342 -13.83 6.96 -3.00
CA PRO A 342 -15.20 7.06 -3.52
C PRO A 342 -15.49 8.47 -4.08
N PRO A 343 -16.03 8.60 -5.28
CA PRO A 343 -16.58 7.56 -6.17
C PRO A 343 -15.63 7.11 -7.29
N ALA A 344 -14.30 7.18 -7.12
CA ALA A 344 -13.37 6.64 -8.12
C ALA A 344 -13.56 5.13 -8.27
N LYS A 345 -13.33 4.62 -9.49
CA LYS A 345 -13.51 3.22 -9.84
C LYS A 345 -12.44 2.32 -9.19
N VAL A 346 -12.87 1.24 -8.58
CA VAL A 346 -11.99 0.21 -8.00
C VAL A 346 -11.08 -0.43 -9.07
N SER A 347 -11.64 -0.72 -10.27
CA SER A 347 -10.89 -1.29 -11.39
C SER A 347 -9.74 -0.38 -11.84
N VAL A 348 -9.95 0.93 -11.85
CA VAL A 348 -8.95 1.92 -12.28
C VAL A 348 -7.80 1.98 -11.27
N GLY A 349 -8.11 2.04 -9.96
CA GLY A 349 -7.08 2.04 -8.93
C GLY A 349 -6.29 0.73 -8.89
N GLN A 350 -6.97 -0.42 -9.02
CA GLN A 350 -6.28 -1.71 -9.13
C GLN A 350 -5.31 -1.73 -10.33
N SER A 351 -5.74 -1.23 -11.49
CA SER A 351 -4.89 -1.13 -12.68
C SER A 351 -3.71 -0.19 -12.47
N TYR A 352 -3.92 0.93 -11.81
CA TYR A 352 -2.89 1.91 -11.45
C TYR A 352 -1.82 1.27 -10.57
N VAL A 353 -2.20 0.65 -9.46
CA VAL A 353 -1.26 -0.02 -8.54
C VAL A 353 -0.51 -1.15 -9.26
N THR A 354 -1.20 -1.93 -10.10
CA THR A 354 -0.55 -3.02 -10.85
C THR A 354 0.52 -2.49 -11.79
N ARG A 355 0.29 -1.37 -12.50
CA ARG A 355 1.31 -0.74 -13.36
C ARG A 355 2.57 -0.34 -12.59
N ILE A 356 2.42 0.21 -11.40
CA ILE A 356 3.55 0.62 -10.54
C ILE A 356 4.33 -0.60 -10.05
N VAL A 357 3.63 -1.61 -9.54
CA VAL A 357 4.23 -2.85 -9.05
C VAL A 357 4.96 -3.58 -10.16
N ASP A 358 4.36 -3.71 -11.35
CA ASP A 358 4.99 -4.34 -12.50
C ASP A 358 6.25 -3.58 -12.97
N ALA A 359 6.21 -2.24 -12.97
CA ALA A 359 7.38 -1.43 -13.29
C ALA A 359 8.52 -1.65 -12.28
N ALA A 360 8.23 -1.67 -10.99
CA ALA A 360 9.21 -1.97 -9.94
C ALA A 360 9.76 -3.40 -10.06
N MET A 361 8.91 -4.39 -10.34
CA MET A 361 9.34 -5.79 -10.52
C MET A 361 10.19 -5.99 -11.78
N GLN A 362 10.00 -5.20 -12.82
CA GLN A 362 10.80 -5.24 -14.05
C GLN A 362 12.12 -4.44 -13.93
N SER A 363 12.26 -3.66 -12.86
CA SER A 363 13.49 -2.90 -12.60
C SER A 363 14.70 -3.80 -12.38
N PRO A 364 15.91 -3.41 -12.81
CA PRO A 364 17.16 -4.01 -12.34
C PRO A 364 17.29 -4.04 -10.80
N ASP A 365 16.62 -3.11 -10.11
CA ASP A 365 16.64 -2.96 -8.66
C ASP A 365 15.69 -3.92 -7.92
N TRP A 366 14.84 -4.67 -8.65
CA TRP A 366 13.88 -5.60 -8.04
C TRP A 366 14.46 -6.49 -6.95
N LYS A 367 15.69 -7.00 -7.16
CA LYS A 367 16.38 -7.91 -6.21
C LYS A 367 16.64 -7.31 -4.83
N SER A 368 16.46 -6.01 -4.67
CA SER A 368 16.68 -5.29 -3.42
C SER A 368 15.53 -4.33 -3.07
N THR A 369 14.33 -4.62 -3.58
CA THR A 369 13.15 -3.76 -3.42
C THR A 369 12.13 -4.37 -2.47
N ALA A 370 11.54 -3.54 -1.64
CA ALA A 370 10.33 -3.81 -0.87
C ALA A 370 9.24 -2.80 -1.25
N ILE A 371 8.06 -3.28 -1.60
CA ILE A 371 6.89 -2.47 -1.95
C ILE A 371 5.83 -2.70 -0.88
N PHE A 372 5.40 -1.64 -0.24
CA PHE A 372 4.25 -1.63 0.65
C PHE A 372 3.07 -0.95 -0.06
N ILE A 373 1.90 -1.55 0.05
CA ILE A 373 0.65 -0.98 -0.45
C ILE A 373 -0.29 -0.90 0.74
N THR A 374 -0.85 0.27 0.99
CA THR A 374 -1.86 0.48 2.02
C THR A 374 -2.82 1.60 1.63
N TRP A 375 -3.89 1.76 2.39
CA TRP A 375 -4.86 2.83 2.23
C TRP A 375 -4.72 3.81 3.40
N ASP A 376 -5.04 5.05 3.15
CA ASP A 376 -4.85 6.15 4.09
C ASP A 376 -5.82 6.07 5.27
N ASP A 377 -7.09 5.81 4.96
CA ASP A 377 -8.16 5.64 5.91
C ASP A 377 -9.25 4.66 5.42
N TRP A 378 -10.21 4.39 6.26
CA TRP A 378 -11.28 3.40 6.07
C TRP A 378 -12.43 3.86 5.17
N GLY A 379 -12.52 5.15 4.80
CA GLY A 379 -13.51 5.69 3.87
C GLY A 379 -14.97 5.56 4.30
N GLY A 380 -15.24 5.35 5.58
CA GLY A 380 -16.57 5.09 6.10
C GLY A 380 -17.05 3.63 5.94
N PHE A 381 -16.29 2.77 5.26
CA PHE A 381 -16.65 1.36 5.05
C PHE A 381 -16.55 0.54 6.34
N TYR A 382 -17.42 -0.45 6.44
CA TYR A 382 -17.49 -1.35 7.59
C TYR A 382 -16.19 -2.13 7.82
N ASP A 383 -15.80 -2.24 9.07
CA ASP A 383 -14.82 -3.19 9.57
C ASP A 383 -15.29 -3.75 10.91
N HIS A 384 -15.05 -5.03 11.17
CA HIS A 384 -15.56 -5.67 12.38
C HIS A 384 -14.58 -5.62 13.56
N VAL A 385 -13.30 -5.29 13.32
CA VAL A 385 -12.25 -5.33 14.34
C VAL A 385 -12.14 -3.99 15.06
N VAL A 386 -12.17 -4.07 16.39
CA VAL A 386 -12.01 -2.89 17.24
C VAL A 386 -10.56 -2.37 17.17
N PRO A 387 -10.33 -1.09 16.82
CA PRO A 387 -9.00 -0.53 16.82
C PRO A 387 -8.32 -0.58 18.19
N PRO A 388 -7.03 -0.96 18.26
CA PRO A 388 -6.30 -0.96 19.52
C PRO A 388 -5.99 0.46 19.99
N ARG A 389 -6.00 0.68 21.29
CA ARG A 389 -5.53 1.95 21.85
C ARG A 389 -4.02 2.01 21.81
N ALA A 390 -3.46 2.92 21.02
CA ALA A 390 -2.02 3.22 20.98
C ALA A 390 -1.65 4.31 21.98
N ASP A 391 -2.22 5.50 21.80
CA ASP A 391 -1.98 6.71 22.59
C ASP A 391 -3.26 7.56 22.68
N SER A 392 -3.13 8.87 22.84
CA SER A 392 -4.26 9.81 22.90
C SER A 392 -4.99 10.00 21.57
N LEU A 393 -4.32 9.75 20.43
CA LEU A 393 -4.89 9.83 19.09
C LEU A 393 -5.46 8.47 18.63
N GLY A 394 -5.05 7.38 19.29
CA GLY A 394 -5.45 6.00 18.99
C GLY A 394 -4.86 5.47 17.70
N TYR A 395 -5.24 4.25 17.32
CA TYR A 395 -5.26 3.81 15.93
C TYR A 395 -6.69 3.90 15.42
N GLY A 396 -6.86 4.20 14.13
CA GLY A 396 -8.15 4.23 13.48
C GLY A 396 -8.63 2.85 13.04
N ILE A 397 -9.63 2.82 12.18
CA ILE A 397 -10.21 1.59 11.63
C ILE A 397 -9.14 0.85 10.79
N ARG A 398 -9.24 -0.48 10.68
CA ARG A 398 -8.32 -1.25 9.84
C ARG A 398 -8.41 -0.83 8.37
N VAL A 399 -7.25 -0.81 7.74
CA VAL A 399 -7.08 -0.64 6.30
C VAL A 399 -6.31 -1.83 5.74
N PRO A 400 -6.39 -2.16 4.44
CA PRO A 400 -5.59 -3.24 3.89
C PRO A 400 -4.09 -2.90 3.93
N GLY A 401 -3.25 -3.90 4.16
CA GLY A 401 -1.80 -3.79 4.05
C GLY A 401 -1.22 -4.95 3.26
N LEU A 402 -0.33 -4.66 2.31
CA LEU A 402 0.37 -5.66 1.51
C LEU A 402 1.87 -5.37 1.49
N LEU A 403 2.69 -6.41 1.65
CA LEU A 403 4.12 -6.34 1.35
C LEU A 403 4.43 -7.20 0.13
N ILE A 404 5.09 -6.61 -0.85
CA ILE A 404 5.56 -7.24 -2.08
C ILE A 404 7.08 -7.09 -2.16
N SER A 405 7.82 -8.19 -2.11
CA SER A 405 9.28 -8.18 -2.17
C SER A 405 9.80 -9.53 -2.64
N PRO A 406 10.98 -9.60 -3.28
CA PRO A 406 11.60 -10.88 -3.59
C PRO A 406 11.96 -11.68 -2.32
N TYR A 407 11.99 -11.04 -1.17
CA TYR A 407 12.25 -11.66 0.13
C TYR A 407 11.02 -11.78 1.04
N ALA A 408 9.87 -11.29 0.63
CA ALA A 408 8.64 -11.44 1.41
C ALA A 408 8.28 -12.93 1.59
N LYS A 409 7.77 -13.32 2.74
CA LYS A 409 7.23 -14.66 2.97
C LYS A 409 6.07 -14.93 2.01
N GLN A 410 6.00 -16.13 1.46
CA GLN A 410 4.95 -16.46 0.48
C GLN A 410 3.64 -16.85 1.17
N GLY A 411 2.55 -16.15 0.81
CA GLY A 411 1.21 -16.44 1.31
C GLY A 411 1.11 -16.33 2.83
N TYR A 412 1.94 -15.49 3.41
CA TYR A 412 1.95 -15.23 4.85
C TYR A 412 0.90 -14.17 5.18
N ILE A 413 0.12 -14.42 6.21
CA ILE A 413 -0.79 -13.41 6.78
C ILE A 413 -0.13 -12.94 8.07
N ASP A 414 0.17 -11.66 8.14
CA ASP A 414 0.70 -11.02 9.34
C ASP A 414 -0.43 -10.49 10.20
N HIS A 415 -0.53 -11.06 11.41
CA HIS A 415 -1.53 -10.69 12.41
C HIS A 415 -0.98 -9.69 13.46
N GLN A 416 0.21 -9.13 13.25
CA GLN A 416 0.75 -8.11 14.13
C GLN A 416 -0.06 -6.81 14.01
N THR A 417 -0.22 -6.09 15.11
CA THR A 417 -0.75 -4.73 15.06
C THR A 417 0.22 -3.82 14.33
N LEU A 418 -0.16 -3.34 13.17
CA LEU A 418 0.61 -2.45 12.30
C LEU A 418 -0.14 -1.15 12.07
N SER A 419 0.59 -0.12 11.71
CA SER A 419 0.06 1.15 11.21
C SER A 419 1.14 1.83 10.35
N PRO A 420 0.89 2.97 9.68
CA PRO A 420 1.93 3.71 8.94
C PRO A 420 3.22 3.99 9.73
N ASP A 421 3.16 4.04 11.06
CA ASP A 421 4.36 4.12 11.92
C ASP A 421 5.34 2.96 11.68
N ALA A 422 4.85 1.78 11.32
CA ALA A 422 5.68 0.62 11.02
C ALA A 422 6.51 0.81 9.74
N TYR A 423 6.00 1.56 8.76
CA TYR A 423 6.76 1.89 7.56
C TYR A 423 7.93 2.83 7.88
N LEU A 424 7.68 3.86 8.73
CA LEU A 424 8.75 4.74 9.19
C LEU A 424 9.80 3.98 9.98
N LYS A 425 9.37 3.15 10.93
CA LYS A 425 10.27 2.25 11.68
C LYS A 425 11.11 1.37 10.76
N PHE A 426 10.50 0.80 9.70
CA PHE A 426 11.22 -0.03 8.73
C PHE A 426 12.27 0.78 7.95
N ILE A 427 11.94 1.98 7.48
CA ILE A 427 12.87 2.90 6.81
C ILE A 427 14.04 3.23 7.74
N GLU A 428 13.75 3.57 8.98
CA GLU A 428 14.73 3.91 10.01
C GLU A 428 15.66 2.74 10.34
N ASP A 429 15.13 1.54 10.44
CA ASP A 429 15.90 0.32 10.71
C ASP A 429 16.79 -0.06 9.51
N VAL A 430 16.31 0.13 8.28
CA VAL A 430 17.05 -0.24 7.07
C VAL A 430 18.11 0.80 6.70
N PHE A 431 17.79 2.09 6.80
CA PHE A 431 18.62 3.14 6.22
C PHE A 431 19.27 4.07 7.25
N LEU A 432 18.70 4.19 8.45
CA LEU A 432 19.11 5.17 9.46
C LEU A 432 19.72 4.53 10.70
N ASN A 433 20.13 3.25 10.61
CA ASN A 433 20.71 2.51 11.73
C ASN A 433 19.83 2.54 13.01
N GLY A 434 18.51 2.52 12.82
CA GLY A 434 17.53 2.56 13.90
C GLY A 434 17.33 3.92 14.56
N GLN A 435 17.85 5.01 13.96
CA GLN A 435 17.56 6.37 14.40
C GLN A 435 16.07 6.66 14.19
N ARG A 436 15.37 7.06 15.25
CA ARG A 436 13.93 7.37 15.23
C ARG A 436 13.70 8.87 15.07
N LEU A 437 12.46 9.22 14.68
CA LEU A 437 11.91 10.56 14.80
C LEU A 437 11.66 10.87 16.29
N ASP A 438 12.73 10.88 17.08
CA ASP A 438 12.72 11.14 18.51
C ASP A 438 13.28 12.53 18.79
N PRO A 439 12.44 13.50 19.24
CA PRO A 439 12.84 14.88 19.49
C PRO A 439 13.96 15.02 20.52
N LYS A 440 14.27 13.97 21.27
CA LYS A 440 15.41 13.96 22.21
C LYS A 440 16.73 13.62 21.52
N THR A 441 16.69 12.93 20.37
CA THR A 441 17.87 12.36 19.73
C THR A 441 18.05 12.75 18.27
N ASP A 442 17.02 13.22 17.58
CA ASP A 442 17.08 13.60 16.16
C ASP A 442 17.79 14.94 15.92
N GLY A 443 17.88 15.79 16.93
CA GLY A 443 18.53 17.10 16.89
C GLY A 443 17.57 18.26 16.59
N ARG A 444 16.25 17.99 16.45
CA ARG A 444 15.18 18.99 16.35
C ARG A 444 14.14 18.75 17.45
N PRO A 445 14.28 19.38 18.64
CA PRO A 445 13.30 19.21 19.70
C PRO A 445 11.91 19.66 19.27
N ASP A 446 10.91 18.81 19.48
CA ASP A 446 9.50 19.15 19.33
C ASP A 446 8.68 18.67 20.54
N SER A 447 7.38 18.91 20.52
CA SER A 447 6.49 18.63 21.65
C SER A 447 5.68 17.34 21.47
N ARG A 448 6.05 16.46 20.51
CA ARG A 448 5.35 15.17 20.37
C ARG A 448 5.41 14.40 21.68
N PRO A 449 4.28 13.85 22.15
CA PRO A 449 4.25 13.16 23.45
C PRO A 449 4.91 11.79 23.41
N ASP A 450 4.87 11.13 22.26
CA ASP A 450 5.28 9.75 22.06
C ASP A 450 6.14 9.62 20.79
N VAL A 451 7.05 8.63 20.79
CA VAL A 451 7.76 8.16 19.61
C VAL A 451 7.09 6.85 19.21
N ARG A 452 6.14 6.93 18.26
CA ARG A 452 5.24 5.82 17.90
C ARG A 452 5.99 4.59 17.41
N GLU A 453 7.10 4.77 16.72
CA GLU A 453 7.97 3.71 16.21
C GLU A 453 8.59 2.85 17.33
N ASN A 454 8.65 3.40 18.55
CA ASN A 454 9.09 2.67 19.75
C ASN A 454 7.94 2.04 20.54
N SER A 455 6.70 2.15 20.07
CA SER A 455 5.56 1.55 20.78
C SER A 455 5.70 0.03 20.88
N PRO A 456 5.55 -0.56 22.08
CA PRO A 456 5.58 -2.01 22.22
C PRO A 456 4.37 -2.71 21.59
N LYS A 457 3.35 -1.97 21.18
CA LYS A 457 2.16 -2.48 20.48
C LYS A 457 2.38 -2.55 18.98
N LEU A 458 3.32 -1.75 18.45
CA LEU A 458 3.63 -1.74 17.03
C LEU A 458 4.43 -2.99 16.67
N GLY A 459 3.96 -3.72 15.69
CA GLY A 459 4.65 -4.86 15.11
C GLY A 459 5.95 -4.50 14.41
N ASN A 460 6.61 -5.50 13.88
CA ASN A 460 7.88 -5.35 13.19
C ASN A 460 7.79 -5.92 11.77
N LEU A 461 7.79 -5.06 10.77
CA LEU A 461 7.73 -5.45 9.36
C LEU A 461 8.89 -6.33 8.92
N MET A 462 10.01 -6.37 9.67
CA MET A 462 11.10 -7.32 9.40
C MET A 462 10.65 -8.77 9.52
N ASP A 463 9.60 -9.05 10.31
CA ASP A 463 9.04 -10.39 10.49
C ASP A 463 8.28 -10.88 9.25
N ASP A 464 7.95 -10.01 8.31
CA ASP A 464 7.31 -10.34 7.03
C ASP A 464 8.29 -10.91 6.01
N PHE A 465 9.59 -10.81 6.25
CA PHE A 465 10.63 -11.23 5.33
C PHE A 465 11.26 -12.57 5.71
N ASP A 466 11.75 -13.29 4.70
CA ASP A 466 12.72 -14.37 4.82
C ASP A 466 13.95 -14.02 3.99
N PHE A 467 14.90 -13.34 4.61
CA PHE A 467 16.15 -12.95 3.95
C PHE A 467 17.10 -14.14 3.73
N SER A 468 16.78 -15.33 4.21
CA SER A 468 17.54 -16.54 3.94
C SER A 468 17.21 -17.17 2.59
N GLN A 469 16.09 -16.79 1.98
CA GLN A 469 15.70 -17.26 0.66
C GLN A 469 16.47 -16.55 -0.47
N SER A 470 16.61 -17.22 -1.62
CA SER A 470 17.03 -16.54 -2.84
C SER A 470 15.96 -15.56 -3.29
N PRO A 471 16.33 -14.37 -3.80
CA PRO A 471 15.35 -13.40 -4.27
C PRO A 471 14.43 -14.03 -5.34
N ARG A 472 13.13 -13.92 -5.12
CA ARG A 472 12.11 -14.47 -6.02
C ARG A 472 12.05 -13.67 -7.32
N PRO A 473 11.75 -14.33 -8.46
CA PRO A 473 11.54 -13.63 -9.72
C PRO A 473 10.31 -12.71 -9.65
N PRO A 474 10.21 -11.74 -10.56
CA PRO A 474 9.01 -10.92 -10.72
C PRO A 474 7.73 -11.75 -10.92
N LEU A 475 6.63 -11.27 -10.36
CA LEU A 475 5.28 -11.74 -10.63
C LEU A 475 4.54 -10.62 -11.36
N LEU A 476 4.55 -10.65 -12.68
CA LEU A 476 3.84 -9.66 -13.48
C LEU A 476 2.38 -10.09 -13.64
N LEU A 477 1.46 -9.18 -13.34
CA LEU A 477 0.03 -9.41 -13.45
C LEU A 477 -0.56 -8.60 -14.62
N PRO A 478 -1.69 -9.05 -15.21
CA PRO A 478 -2.40 -8.22 -16.17
C PRO A 478 -2.80 -6.88 -15.56
N VAL A 479 -2.45 -5.78 -16.19
CA VAL A 479 -2.83 -4.43 -15.73
C VAL A 479 -4.35 -4.30 -15.69
N ASP A 480 -5.03 -4.80 -16.72
CA ASP A 480 -6.50 -4.84 -16.80
C ASP A 480 -6.97 -6.29 -16.67
N PRO A 481 -7.08 -6.82 -15.44
CA PRO A 481 -7.51 -8.20 -15.23
C PRO A 481 -9.01 -8.35 -15.54
N LYS A 482 -9.41 -9.59 -15.85
CA LYS A 482 -10.85 -9.90 -15.88
C LYS A 482 -11.39 -9.86 -14.46
N THR A 483 -12.44 -9.10 -14.27
CA THR A 483 -13.13 -8.94 -12.98
C THR A 483 -14.59 -9.33 -13.06
N THR A 484 -15.24 -9.47 -11.91
CA THR A 484 -16.68 -9.57 -11.74
C THR A 484 -17.34 -8.22 -11.50
N LEU A 485 -16.54 -7.14 -11.48
CA LEU A 485 -17.05 -5.78 -11.31
C LEU A 485 -18.06 -5.43 -12.41
N VAL A 486 -19.10 -4.73 -12.00
CA VAL A 486 -20.15 -4.21 -12.90
C VAL A 486 -20.05 -2.68 -12.97
N GLU A 487 -20.13 -2.13 -14.16
CA GLU A 487 -20.16 -0.68 -14.34
C GLU A 487 -21.43 -0.08 -13.77
N ASN A 488 -21.26 0.87 -12.87
CA ASN A 488 -22.32 1.68 -12.31
C ASN A 488 -21.88 3.15 -12.24
N PRO A 489 -22.77 4.10 -12.50
CA PRO A 489 -24.05 3.89 -13.18
C PRO A 489 -23.83 3.38 -14.61
N PRO A 490 -24.77 2.60 -15.19
CA PRO A 490 -24.71 2.29 -16.63
C PRO A 490 -24.69 3.62 -17.38
N CYS A 491 -23.70 3.80 -18.25
CA CYS A 491 -23.56 4.99 -19.05
C CYS A 491 -24.87 5.26 -19.81
N SER A 492 -25.47 6.42 -19.56
CA SER A 492 -26.58 6.86 -20.41
C SER A 492 -26.06 7.03 -21.85
N PRO A 493 -26.77 6.53 -22.88
CA PRO A 493 -26.32 6.63 -24.26
C PRO A 493 -26.04 8.06 -24.75
N ASP A 494 -26.45 9.07 -23.96
CA ASP A 494 -26.31 10.49 -24.30
C ASP A 494 -25.09 11.16 -23.59
N GLN A 495 -24.29 10.43 -22.80
CA GLN A 495 -23.12 10.99 -22.15
C GLN A 495 -21.84 10.57 -22.87
N SER A 496 -21.21 11.52 -23.56
CA SER A 496 -19.89 11.38 -24.20
C SER A 496 -18.68 11.30 -23.22
N SER A 497 -18.92 10.95 -21.97
CA SER A 497 -17.91 10.93 -20.89
C SER A 497 -17.71 9.58 -20.25
N CYS A 498 -18.08 8.49 -20.93
CA CYS A 498 -17.93 7.12 -20.45
C CYS A 498 -16.81 6.34 -21.17
N ASP A 499 -15.86 7.04 -21.82
CA ASP A 499 -14.65 6.44 -22.40
C ASP A 499 -13.41 6.76 -21.56
#